data_cc5d49100abcd452a433e69b365998cd
#
_entry.id   cc5d49100abcd452a433e69b365998cd
#
_cell.length_a   1.000
_cell.length_b   1.000
_cell.length_c   1.000
_cell.angle_alpha   90.00
_cell.angle_beta   90.00
_cell.angle_gamma   90.00
#
_symmetry.space_group_name_H-M   'P 1'
#
loop_
_entity.id
_entity.type
_entity.pdbx_description
1 polymer ?
#
loop_
_entity_poly.entity_id
_entity_poly.type
_entity_poly.pdbx_seq_one_letter_code
_entity_poly.pdbx_strand_id
1 'polypeptide(L)'
;MQQVFPAGNAEGDPTERRLPVLRVALICAAIALLSCAGVLPGPAVKDTLIAAAVGAFVIMLRIDRAATAPLLPSDAFSLRSPAGAGLWMVLLLSVAYSPLAIYVPLFLQRLHRLEPLLAGYMVAGASLAWTGAALTVASLAEEWPRRLIVAGPIAMSLGLFGVAALMAPGPVAGLLPPIALIGIGSVPRGPLSHNVS
;
A
#
# COMPACT_ATOMS: atom_id res chain seq x y z
N MET A 1 -28.07 -29.40 28.28
CA MET A 1 -28.87 -28.71 27.27
C MET A 1 -27.99 -28.54 26.02
N GLN A 2 -28.19 -29.41 25.02
CA GLN A 2 -27.49 -29.34 23.73
C GLN A 2 -28.17 -28.29 22.88
N GLN A 3 -27.46 -27.20 22.56
CA GLN A 3 -27.90 -26.26 21.52
C GLN A 3 -27.69 -26.93 20.16
N VAL A 4 -28.79 -27.34 19.57
CA VAL A 4 -28.85 -27.76 18.16
C VAL A 4 -28.68 -26.51 17.31
N PHE A 5 -27.50 -26.33 16.70
CA PHE A 5 -27.34 -25.36 15.64
C PHE A 5 -28.17 -25.82 14.45
N PRO A 6 -29.10 -25.00 13.92
CA PRO A 6 -29.76 -25.33 12.68
C PRO A 6 -28.71 -25.34 11.57
N ALA A 7 -28.60 -26.43 10.84
CA ALA A 7 -27.86 -26.53 9.61
C ALA A 7 -28.46 -25.53 8.62
N GLY A 8 -27.90 -24.33 8.57
CA GLY A 8 -28.25 -23.33 7.57
C GLY A 8 -27.86 -23.88 6.22
N ASN A 9 -28.87 -24.01 5.33
CA ASN A 9 -28.72 -24.41 3.95
C ASN A 9 -27.67 -23.50 3.28
N ALA A 10 -26.49 -24.04 3.07
CA ALA A 10 -25.42 -23.40 2.29
C ALA A 10 -25.67 -23.58 0.78
N GLU A 11 -26.91 -23.42 0.35
CA GLU A 11 -27.25 -23.19 -1.04
C GLU A 11 -27.26 -21.67 -1.28
N GLY A 12 -26.08 -21.06 -1.25
CA GLY A 12 -25.89 -19.73 -1.78
C GLY A 12 -26.17 -19.76 -3.27
N ASP A 13 -27.16 -18.96 -3.67
CA ASP A 13 -27.57 -18.74 -5.05
C ASP A 13 -26.33 -18.60 -5.94
N PRO A 14 -26.14 -19.41 -6.98
CA PRO A 14 -25.00 -19.33 -7.90
C PRO A 14 -24.88 -17.98 -8.62
N THR A 15 -25.89 -17.12 -8.54
CA THR A 15 -25.86 -15.74 -9.04
C THR A 15 -25.08 -14.78 -8.14
N GLU A 16 -24.92 -15.04 -6.83
CA GLU A 16 -24.15 -14.21 -5.90
C GLU A 16 -22.62 -14.37 -6.02
N ARG A 17 -22.16 -15.44 -6.64
CA ARG A 17 -20.73 -15.75 -6.82
C ARG A 17 -20.13 -15.24 -8.13
N ARG A 18 -20.82 -14.41 -8.88
CA ARG A 18 -20.19 -13.79 -10.05
C ARG A 18 -19.12 -12.82 -9.55
N LEU A 19 -17.88 -13.30 -9.59
CA LEU A 19 -16.71 -12.44 -9.42
C LEU A 19 -16.97 -11.13 -10.18
N PRO A 20 -16.70 -9.97 -9.62
CA PRO A 20 -16.92 -8.68 -10.31
C PRO A 20 -15.88 -8.49 -11.42
N VAL A 21 -15.85 -9.45 -12.37
CA VAL A 21 -14.82 -9.58 -13.41
C VAL A 21 -14.66 -8.29 -14.18
N LEU A 22 -15.77 -7.62 -14.53
CA LEU A 22 -15.71 -6.35 -15.23
C LEU A 22 -15.04 -5.25 -14.41
N ARG A 23 -15.33 -5.17 -13.12
CA ARG A 23 -14.74 -4.16 -12.22
C ARG A 23 -13.26 -4.40 -12.01
N VAL A 24 -12.88 -5.66 -11.81
CA VAL A 24 -11.47 -6.07 -11.71
C VAL A 24 -10.75 -5.82 -13.04
N ALA A 25 -11.35 -6.16 -14.17
CA ALA A 25 -10.78 -5.92 -15.49
C ALA A 25 -10.55 -4.41 -15.75
N LEU A 26 -11.48 -3.54 -15.33
CA LEU A 26 -11.34 -2.09 -15.46
C LEU A 26 -10.19 -1.54 -14.58
N ILE A 27 -10.01 -2.08 -13.37
CA ILE A 27 -8.85 -1.72 -12.51
C ILE A 27 -7.55 -2.17 -13.19
N CYS A 28 -7.49 -3.40 -13.66
CA CYS A 28 -6.31 -3.92 -14.36
C CYS A 28 -6.00 -3.10 -15.62
N ALA A 29 -7.02 -2.73 -16.39
CA ALA A 29 -6.87 -1.88 -17.58
C ALA A 29 -6.34 -0.49 -17.21
N ALA A 30 -6.86 0.14 -16.15
CA ALA A 30 -6.39 1.44 -15.68
C ALA A 30 -4.90 1.38 -15.26
N ILE A 31 -4.50 0.34 -14.53
CA ILE A 31 -3.10 0.13 -14.13
C ILE A 31 -2.21 -0.11 -15.35
N ALA A 32 -2.65 -0.94 -16.30
CA ALA A 32 -1.91 -1.21 -17.53
C ALA A 32 -1.71 0.06 -18.37
N LEU A 33 -2.75 0.87 -18.54
CA LEU A 33 -2.68 2.15 -19.26
C LEU A 33 -1.70 3.12 -18.60
N LEU A 34 -1.74 3.24 -17.26
CA LEU A 34 -0.77 4.05 -16.50
C LEU A 34 0.66 3.54 -16.65
N SER A 35 0.85 2.22 -16.62
CA SER A 35 2.16 1.61 -16.83
C SER A 35 2.70 1.88 -18.23
N CYS A 36 1.85 1.77 -19.26
CA CYS A 36 2.20 2.11 -20.64
C CYS A 36 2.55 3.60 -20.79
N ALA A 37 1.84 4.49 -20.09
CA ALA A 37 2.14 5.93 -20.10
C ALA A 37 3.53 6.24 -19.53
N GLY A 38 4.02 5.42 -18.58
CA GLY A 38 5.37 5.54 -18.04
C GLY A 38 6.48 5.16 -19.00
N VAL A 39 6.22 4.25 -19.93
CA VAL A 39 7.23 3.65 -20.82
C VAL A 39 7.23 4.29 -22.23
N LEU A 40 6.06 4.62 -22.76
CA LEU A 40 5.93 5.13 -24.13
C LEU A 40 6.43 6.57 -24.25
N PRO A 41 7.20 6.90 -25.32
CA PRO A 41 7.66 8.25 -25.57
C PRO A 41 6.53 9.14 -26.14
N GLY A 42 6.62 10.43 -25.88
CA GLY A 42 5.73 11.46 -26.42
C GLY A 42 4.68 11.97 -25.40
N PRO A 43 4.60 13.30 -25.22
CA PRO A 43 3.70 13.91 -24.23
C PRO A 43 2.23 13.64 -24.56
N ALA A 44 1.81 13.77 -25.81
CA ALA A 44 0.43 13.55 -26.22
C ALA A 44 -0.05 12.11 -25.98
N VAL A 45 0.84 11.12 -26.19
CA VAL A 45 0.54 9.72 -25.92
C VAL A 45 0.39 9.48 -24.42
N LYS A 46 1.26 10.08 -23.60
CA LYS A 46 1.16 9.99 -22.14
C LYS A 46 -0.15 10.58 -21.62
N ASP A 47 -0.50 11.78 -22.08
CA ASP A 47 -1.71 12.47 -21.65
C ASP A 47 -2.97 11.68 -22.01
N THR A 48 -3.02 11.12 -23.23
CA THR A 48 -4.15 10.27 -23.66
C THR A 48 -4.26 8.97 -22.86
N LEU A 49 -3.15 8.32 -22.58
CA LEU A 49 -3.13 7.10 -21.76
C LEU A 49 -3.53 7.37 -20.31
N ILE A 50 -3.06 8.48 -19.72
CA ILE A 50 -3.46 8.90 -18.37
C ILE A 50 -4.96 9.22 -18.34
N ALA A 51 -5.47 9.97 -19.32
CA ALA A 51 -6.89 10.29 -19.42
C ALA A 51 -7.75 9.02 -19.57
N ALA A 52 -7.32 8.06 -20.40
CA ALA A 52 -7.98 6.78 -20.56
C ALA A 52 -7.96 5.95 -19.26
N ALA A 53 -6.85 5.93 -18.53
CA ALA A 53 -6.73 5.25 -17.24
C ALA A 53 -7.67 5.85 -16.18
N VAL A 54 -7.70 7.18 -16.09
CA VAL A 54 -8.64 7.89 -15.19
C VAL A 54 -10.09 7.60 -15.59
N GLY A 55 -10.40 7.62 -16.90
CA GLY A 55 -11.72 7.27 -17.42
C GLY A 55 -12.15 5.86 -17.04
N ALA A 56 -11.29 4.86 -17.23
CA ALA A 56 -11.53 3.48 -16.84
C ALA A 56 -11.78 3.34 -15.33
N PHE A 57 -10.99 4.03 -14.52
CA PHE A 57 -11.16 4.03 -13.07
C PHE A 57 -12.47 4.70 -12.63
N VAL A 58 -12.84 5.82 -13.23
CA VAL A 58 -14.12 6.50 -12.93
C VAL A 58 -15.31 5.64 -13.35
N ILE A 59 -15.24 4.98 -14.50
CA ILE A 59 -16.27 4.04 -14.96
C ILE A 59 -16.40 2.88 -13.96
N MET A 60 -15.28 2.31 -13.52
CA MET A 60 -15.27 1.26 -12.51
C MET A 60 -15.96 1.72 -11.23
N LEU A 61 -15.64 2.92 -10.72
CA LEU A 61 -16.26 3.47 -9.51
C LEU A 61 -17.77 3.68 -9.66
N ARG A 62 -18.24 4.10 -10.85
CA ARG A 62 -19.68 4.26 -11.10
C ARG A 62 -20.40 2.92 -11.10
N ILE A 63 -19.82 1.91 -11.75
CA ILE A 63 -20.37 0.55 -11.79
C ILE A 63 -20.36 -0.07 -10.39
N ASP A 64 -19.28 0.15 -9.63
CA ASP A 64 -19.12 -0.38 -8.27
C ASP A 64 -20.16 0.20 -7.30
N ARG A 65 -20.40 1.52 -7.38
CA ARG A 65 -21.42 2.19 -6.55
C ARG A 65 -22.85 1.77 -6.86
N ALA A 66 -23.11 1.31 -8.08
CA ALA A 66 -24.43 0.83 -8.50
C ALA A 66 -24.65 -0.67 -8.22
N ALA A 67 -23.61 -1.37 -7.75
CA ALA A 67 -23.65 -2.80 -7.52
C ALA A 67 -24.27 -3.15 -6.16
N THR A 68 -24.94 -4.29 -6.08
CA THR A 68 -25.52 -4.82 -4.82
C THR A 68 -24.44 -5.20 -3.79
N ALA A 69 -23.25 -5.61 -4.28
CA ALA A 69 -22.08 -5.90 -3.45
C ALA A 69 -20.89 -5.04 -3.96
N PRO A 70 -20.71 -3.80 -3.45
CA PRO A 70 -19.62 -2.95 -3.88
C PRO A 70 -18.28 -3.49 -3.39
N LEU A 71 -17.23 -3.33 -4.20
CA LEU A 71 -15.84 -3.67 -3.83
C LEU A 71 -15.27 -2.65 -2.85
N LEU A 72 -15.67 -1.38 -3.04
CA LEU A 72 -15.23 -0.28 -2.18
C LEU A 72 -16.38 0.12 -1.25
N PRO A 73 -16.13 0.31 0.05
CA PRO A 73 -17.12 0.89 0.95
C PRO A 73 -17.67 2.21 0.39
N SER A 74 -18.95 2.47 0.58
CA SER A 74 -19.60 3.70 0.10
C SER A 74 -18.91 4.98 0.59
N ASP A 75 -18.23 4.89 1.72
CA ASP A 75 -17.50 5.96 2.40
C ASP A 75 -15.98 5.87 2.24
N ALA A 76 -15.48 5.03 1.30
CA ALA A 76 -14.06 4.80 1.04
C ALA A 76 -13.24 6.09 0.80
N PHE A 77 -13.86 7.12 0.21
CA PHE A 77 -13.22 8.42 -0.05
C PHE A 77 -13.48 9.47 1.03
N SER A 78 -14.23 9.14 2.08
CA SER A 78 -14.54 10.05 3.18
C SER A 78 -13.46 9.99 4.25
N LEU A 79 -12.76 11.10 4.49
CA LEU A 79 -11.80 11.21 5.61
C LEU A 79 -12.48 11.14 6.99
N ARG A 80 -13.81 11.23 7.05
CA ARG A 80 -14.57 11.19 8.31
C ARG A 80 -14.93 9.76 8.72
N SER A 81 -14.88 8.81 7.80
CA SER A 81 -15.10 7.41 8.11
C SER A 81 -13.78 6.70 8.43
N PRO A 82 -13.79 5.73 9.36
CA PRO A 82 -12.60 4.92 9.67
C PRO A 82 -12.04 4.18 8.44
N ALA A 83 -12.92 3.65 7.59
CA ALA A 83 -12.55 2.95 6.38
C ALA A 83 -11.90 3.89 5.36
N GLY A 84 -12.49 5.05 5.11
CA GLY A 84 -11.94 6.04 4.20
C GLY A 84 -10.63 6.65 4.71
N ALA A 85 -10.55 6.98 6.00
CA ALA A 85 -9.30 7.46 6.61
C ALA A 85 -8.18 6.42 6.48
N GLY A 86 -8.48 5.12 6.67
CA GLY A 86 -7.53 4.03 6.48
C GLY A 86 -7.05 3.93 5.04
N LEU A 87 -7.95 4.02 4.05
CA LEU A 87 -7.59 4.00 2.62
C LEU A 87 -6.72 5.20 2.23
N TRP A 88 -7.05 6.40 2.71
CA TRP A 88 -6.23 7.59 2.49
C TRP A 88 -4.85 7.46 3.14
N MET A 89 -4.77 6.90 4.35
CA MET A 89 -3.49 6.64 5.01
C MET A 89 -2.62 5.69 4.18
N VAL A 90 -3.16 4.58 3.67
CA VAL A 90 -2.43 3.63 2.83
C VAL A 90 -1.98 4.30 1.53
N LEU A 91 -2.84 5.09 0.90
CA LEU A 91 -2.51 5.82 -0.32
C LEU A 91 -1.36 6.81 -0.10
N LEU A 92 -1.46 7.66 0.93
CA LEU A 92 -0.42 8.64 1.24
C LEU A 92 0.90 7.97 1.62
N LEU A 93 0.84 6.86 2.36
CA LEU A 93 2.01 6.07 2.70
C LEU A 93 2.68 5.49 1.45
N SER A 94 1.90 4.97 0.50
CA SER A 94 2.40 4.43 -0.76
C SER A 94 3.04 5.51 -1.63
N VAL A 95 2.43 6.69 -1.70
CA VAL A 95 3.00 7.86 -2.42
C VAL A 95 4.30 8.31 -1.77
N ALA A 96 4.37 8.36 -0.44
CA ALA A 96 5.59 8.74 0.29
C ALA A 96 6.72 7.70 0.12
N TYR A 97 6.38 6.42 0.03
CA TYR A 97 7.35 5.33 -0.15
C TYR A 97 7.87 5.20 -1.60
N SER A 98 7.05 5.54 -2.59
CA SER A 98 7.36 5.34 -4.01
C SER A 98 8.69 6.01 -4.45
N PRO A 99 8.99 7.28 -4.12
CA PRO A 99 10.26 7.89 -4.47
C PRO A 99 11.47 7.15 -3.89
N LEU A 100 11.32 6.61 -2.69
CA LEU A 100 12.39 5.87 -2.03
C LEU A 100 12.79 4.61 -2.82
N ALA A 101 11.79 3.83 -3.23
CA ALA A 101 12.03 2.61 -3.99
C ALA A 101 12.78 2.85 -5.30
N ILE A 102 12.62 4.04 -5.90
CA ILE A 102 13.27 4.43 -7.16
C ILE A 102 14.60 5.13 -6.92
N TYR A 103 14.63 6.13 -6.05
CA TYR A 103 15.79 7.00 -5.91
C TYR A 103 16.88 6.45 -5.01
N VAL A 104 16.55 5.67 -3.97
CA VAL A 104 17.58 5.10 -3.09
C VAL A 104 18.56 4.21 -3.86
N PRO A 105 18.12 3.20 -4.64
CA PRO A 105 19.06 2.39 -5.42
C PRO A 105 19.81 3.23 -6.47
N LEU A 106 19.17 4.22 -7.07
CA LEU A 106 19.82 5.11 -8.03
C LEU A 106 20.94 5.93 -7.39
N PHE A 107 20.70 6.52 -6.23
CA PHE A 107 21.71 7.29 -5.49
C PHE A 107 22.84 6.41 -4.96
N LEU A 108 22.54 5.21 -4.47
CA LEU A 108 23.57 4.26 -4.06
C LEU A 108 24.52 3.91 -5.22
N GLN A 109 23.97 3.70 -6.41
CA GLN A 109 24.77 3.42 -7.59
C GLN A 109 25.56 4.66 -8.07
N ARG A 110 24.95 5.87 -8.09
CA ARG A 110 25.54 7.07 -8.63
C ARG A 110 26.52 7.77 -7.67
N LEU A 111 26.16 7.90 -6.39
CA LEU A 111 26.99 8.60 -5.40
C LEU A 111 28.04 7.67 -4.79
N HIS A 112 27.63 6.46 -4.43
CA HIS A 112 28.52 5.50 -3.77
C HIS A 112 29.14 4.48 -4.70
N ARG A 113 28.84 4.55 -6.02
CA ARG A 113 29.35 3.64 -7.06
C ARG A 113 29.14 2.16 -6.72
N LEU A 114 28.08 1.84 -6.02
CA LEU A 114 27.74 0.47 -5.69
C LEU A 114 27.27 -0.28 -6.93
N GLU A 115 27.64 -1.55 -6.98
CA GLU A 115 27.07 -2.45 -7.99
C GLU A 115 25.55 -2.55 -7.83
N PRO A 116 24.81 -2.69 -8.95
CA PRO A 116 23.34 -2.78 -8.91
C PRO A 116 22.81 -3.87 -7.98
N LEU A 117 23.52 -4.99 -7.89
CA LEU A 117 23.18 -6.10 -7.01
C LEU A 117 23.24 -5.71 -5.53
N LEU A 118 24.32 -5.02 -5.12
CA LEU A 118 24.51 -4.59 -3.74
C LEU A 118 23.49 -3.49 -3.35
N ALA A 119 23.22 -2.55 -4.26
CA ALA A 119 22.17 -1.54 -4.08
C ALA A 119 20.80 -2.20 -3.93
N GLY A 120 20.52 -3.26 -4.69
CA GLY A 120 19.31 -4.07 -4.57
C GLY A 120 19.19 -4.76 -3.21
N TYR A 121 20.25 -5.34 -2.69
CA TYR A 121 20.25 -5.94 -1.35
C TYR A 121 19.99 -4.94 -0.23
N MET A 122 20.49 -3.72 -0.34
CA MET A 122 20.19 -2.68 0.64
C MET A 122 18.71 -2.32 0.66
N VAL A 123 18.07 -2.24 -0.50
CA VAL A 123 16.62 -2.01 -0.59
C VAL A 123 15.81 -3.22 -0.10
N ALA A 124 16.29 -4.44 -0.41
CA ALA A 124 15.69 -5.67 0.12
C ALA A 124 15.72 -5.71 1.66
N GLY A 125 16.72 -5.11 2.30
CA GLY A 125 16.80 -4.94 3.74
C GLY A 125 15.60 -4.17 4.32
N ALA A 126 15.07 -3.18 3.59
CA ALA A 126 13.83 -2.48 3.99
C ALA A 126 12.62 -3.42 3.97
N SER A 127 12.53 -4.30 2.96
CA SER A 127 11.45 -5.27 2.85
C SER A 127 11.51 -6.32 3.95
N LEU A 128 12.71 -6.76 4.33
CA LEU A 128 12.91 -7.66 5.47
C LEU A 128 12.53 -6.99 6.80
N ALA A 129 12.93 -5.73 7.00
CA ALA A 129 12.55 -4.95 8.16
C ALA A 129 11.03 -4.75 8.25
N TRP A 130 10.38 -4.49 7.11
CA TRP A 130 8.91 -4.42 7.01
C TRP A 130 8.24 -5.74 7.39
N THR A 131 8.72 -6.86 6.85
CA THR A 131 8.18 -8.19 7.16
C THR A 131 8.36 -8.54 8.64
N GLY A 132 9.54 -8.29 9.19
CA GLY A 132 9.81 -8.50 10.61
C GLY A 132 8.89 -7.64 11.50
N ALA A 133 8.71 -6.37 11.16
CA ALA A 133 7.80 -5.49 11.88
C ALA A 133 6.33 -5.91 11.75
N ALA A 134 5.91 -6.38 10.56
CA ALA A 134 4.55 -6.87 10.36
C ALA A 134 4.25 -8.11 11.21
N LEU A 135 5.20 -9.04 11.29
CA LEU A 135 5.08 -10.24 12.14
C LEU A 135 5.04 -9.88 13.63
N THR A 136 5.91 -8.97 14.09
CA THR A 136 5.91 -8.53 15.50
C THR A 136 4.63 -7.79 15.86
N VAL A 137 4.13 -6.92 14.97
CA VAL A 137 2.85 -6.23 15.19
C VAL A 137 1.69 -7.21 15.24
N ALA A 138 1.69 -8.21 14.36
CA ALA A 138 0.64 -9.24 14.36
C ALA A 138 0.61 -10.06 15.66
N SER A 139 1.76 -10.31 16.29
CA SER A 139 1.85 -11.03 17.56
C SER A 139 1.49 -10.18 18.79
N LEU A 140 1.60 -8.84 18.69
CA LEU A 140 1.37 -7.90 19.80
C LEU A 140 0.01 -7.20 19.70
N ALA A 141 -0.86 -7.60 18.77
CA ALA A 141 -2.05 -6.86 18.37
C ALA A 141 -3.10 -6.64 19.48
N GLU A 142 -3.07 -7.40 20.56
CA GLU A 142 -4.06 -7.28 21.65
C GLU A 142 -3.77 -6.15 22.65
N GLU A 143 -2.50 -5.73 22.84
CA GLU A 143 -2.15 -4.87 23.98
C GLU A 143 -1.79 -3.41 23.62
N TRP A 144 -1.37 -3.11 22.38
CA TRP A 144 -0.72 -1.82 22.05
C TRP A 144 -1.23 -1.06 20.80
N PRO A 145 -2.50 -1.08 20.43
CA PRO A 145 -2.95 -0.65 19.10
C PRO A 145 -2.75 0.85 18.84
N ARG A 146 -3.07 1.71 19.80
CA ARG A 146 -3.11 3.16 19.56
C ARG A 146 -1.72 3.80 19.46
N ARG A 147 -0.78 3.37 20.27
CA ARG A 147 0.60 3.89 20.24
C ARG A 147 1.35 3.48 18.98
N LEU A 148 1.07 2.28 18.47
CA LEU A 148 1.66 1.77 17.23
C LEU A 148 1.18 2.52 15.99
N ILE A 149 -0.07 3.02 15.97
CA ILE A 149 -0.60 3.82 14.86
C ILE A 149 0.20 5.12 14.67
N VAL A 150 0.59 5.74 15.77
CA VAL A 150 1.35 7.01 15.72
C VAL A 150 2.85 6.74 15.52
N ALA A 151 3.38 5.67 16.10
CA ALA A 151 4.81 5.33 16.01
C ALA A 151 5.26 5.01 14.57
N GLY A 152 4.39 4.44 13.75
CA GLY A 152 4.71 4.10 12.35
C GLY A 152 5.10 5.30 11.49
N PRO A 153 4.22 6.29 11.33
CA PRO A 153 4.54 7.50 10.58
C PRO A 153 5.75 8.26 11.13
N ILE A 154 5.94 8.29 12.45
CA ILE A 154 7.12 8.91 13.08
C ILE A 154 8.39 8.15 12.69
N ALA A 155 8.39 6.82 12.80
CA ALA A 155 9.52 5.99 12.42
C ALA A 155 9.86 6.16 10.93
N MET A 156 8.85 6.19 10.06
CA MET A 156 9.04 6.42 8.64
C MET A 156 9.63 7.80 8.35
N SER A 157 9.12 8.85 9.01
CA SER A 157 9.61 10.22 8.84
C SER A 157 11.08 10.36 9.31
N LEU A 158 11.42 9.75 10.45
CA LEU A 158 12.80 9.72 10.95
C LEU A 158 13.72 8.94 10.01
N GLY A 159 13.25 7.82 9.45
CA GLY A 159 13.99 7.05 8.47
C GLY A 159 14.23 7.84 7.17
N LEU A 160 13.22 8.53 6.66
CA LEU A 160 13.34 9.41 5.48
C LEU A 160 14.34 10.53 5.72
N PHE A 161 14.25 11.20 6.86
CA PHE A 161 15.19 12.24 7.23
C PHE A 161 16.62 11.69 7.37
N GLY A 162 16.77 10.52 7.99
CA GLY A 162 18.06 9.84 8.13
C GLY A 162 18.69 9.48 6.77
N VAL A 163 17.90 8.96 5.84
CA VAL A 163 18.37 8.70 4.46
C VAL A 163 18.79 10.02 3.79
N ALA A 164 17.98 11.06 3.89
CA ALA A 164 18.30 12.36 3.29
C ALA A 164 19.60 12.97 3.85
N ALA A 165 19.79 12.88 5.17
CA ALA A 165 20.96 13.43 5.86
C ALA A 165 22.26 12.65 5.59
N LEU A 166 22.17 11.32 5.46
CA LEU A 166 23.34 10.45 5.33
C LEU A 166 23.65 10.05 3.88
N MET A 167 22.76 10.30 2.94
CA MET A 167 22.90 9.84 1.56
C MET A 167 24.16 10.36 0.87
N ALA A 168 24.49 11.63 1.05
CA ALA A 168 25.65 12.24 0.42
C ALA A 168 26.94 12.13 1.26
N PRO A 169 26.97 12.51 2.58
CA PRO A 169 28.19 12.53 3.35
C PRO A 169 28.49 11.22 4.10
N GLY A 170 27.49 10.31 4.24
CA GLY A 170 27.59 9.15 5.11
C GLY A 170 28.24 7.92 4.47
N PRO A 171 28.81 7.01 5.27
CA PRO A 171 29.21 5.71 4.79
C PRO A 171 27.98 4.88 4.39
N VAL A 172 28.11 4.02 3.37
CA VAL A 172 27.02 3.16 2.89
C VAL A 172 26.36 2.36 4.01
N ALA A 173 27.14 1.82 4.93
CA ALA A 173 26.62 1.08 6.08
C ALA A 173 25.74 1.94 7.01
N GLY A 174 25.98 3.26 7.09
CA GLY A 174 25.16 4.20 7.85
C GLY A 174 23.75 4.40 7.32
N LEU A 175 23.49 3.98 6.07
CA LEU A 175 22.15 4.05 5.46
C LEU A 175 21.25 2.88 5.85
N LEU A 176 21.80 1.77 6.37
CA LEU A 176 21.02 0.60 6.76
C LEU A 176 19.99 0.89 7.87
N PRO A 177 20.35 1.55 8.99
CA PRO A 177 19.38 1.84 10.06
C PRO A 177 18.20 2.71 9.58
N PRO A 178 18.39 3.85 8.88
CA PRO A 178 17.26 4.63 8.40
C PRO A 178 16.41 3.91 7.34
N ILE A 179 17.02 3.10 6.48
CA ILE A 179 16.28 2.27 5.51
C ILE A 179 15.42 1.23 6.24
N ALA A 180 15.96 0.55 7.26
CA ALA A 180 15.22 -0.39 8.08
C ALA A 180 14.08 0.31 8.83
N LEU A 181 14.31 1.52 9.34
CA LEU A 181 13.31 2.32 10.06
C LEU A 181 12.13 2.70 9.17
N ILE A 182 12.38 2.98 7.88
CA ILE A 182 11.33 3.20 6.89
C ILE A 182 10.51 1.93 6.69
N GLY A 183 11.17 0.78 6.54
CA GLY A 183 10.49 -0.51 6.44
C GLY A 183 9.56 -0.76 7.63
N ILE A 184 10.05 -0.58 8.84
CA ILE A 184 9.26 -0.74 10.07
C ILE A 184 8.09 0.24 10.13
N GLY A 185 8.31 1.50 9.75
CA GLY A 185 7.30 2.56 9.78
C GLY A 185 6.19 2.40 8.74
N SER A 186 6.45 1.69 7.64
CA SER A 186 5.50 1.50 6.55
C SER A 186 4.47 0.38 6.78
N VAL A 187 4.51 -0.34 7.91
CA VAL A 187 3.53 -1.40 8.23
C VAL A 187 2.15 -0.78 8.44
N PRO A 188 1.13 -1.16 7.63
CA PRO A 188 -0.23 -0.67 7.80
C PRO A 188 -0.81 -1.20 9.12
N ARG A 189 -1.23 -0.29 9.96
CA ARG A 189 -1.87 -0.58 11.24
C ARG A 189 -3.31 -0.12 11.17
N GLY A 190 -4.20 -1.04 10.79
CA GLY A 190 -5.63 -0.77 10.72
C GLY A 190 -6.25 -0.54 12.11
N PRO A 191 -7.37 0.20 12.21
CA PRO A 191 -8.16 0.20 13.42
C PRO A 191 -8.67 -1.22 13.66
N LEU A 192 -8.32 -1.80 14.81
CA LEU A 192 -8.92 -3.05 15.25
C LEU A 192 -10.41 -2.81 15.40
N SER A 193 -11.23 -3.54 14.65
CA SER A 193 -12.65 -3.57 14.87
C SER A 193 -12.88 -4.12 16.29
N HIS A 194 -13.18 -3.23 17.24
CA HIS A 194 -13.81 -3.66 18.47
C HIS A 194 -15.16 -4.24 18.08
N ASN A 195 -15.23 -5.54 17.91
CA ASN A 195 -16.49 -6.26 17.98
C ASN A 195 -17.00 -6.07 19.41
N VAL A 196 -17.91 -5.13 19.54
CA VAL A 196 -18.73 -4.98 20.72
C VAL A 196 -19.60 -6.24 20.79
N SER A 197 -19.33 -7.06 21.79
CA SER A 197 -20.20 -8.10 22.27
C SER A 197 -21.52 -7.53 22.76
#